data_1077465debe5be4cf1d8603467c02064
#
_entry.id   1077465debe5be4cf1d8603467c02064
#
_cell.length_a   1.000
_cell.length_b   1.000
_cell.length_c   1.000
_cell.angle_alpha   90.00
_cell.angle_beta   90.00
_cell.angle_gamma   90.00
#
_symmetry.space_group_name_H-M   'P 1'
#
loop_
_entity.id
_entity.type
_entity.pdbx_description
1 polymer ?
#
loop_
_entity_poly.entity_id
_entity_poly.type
_entity_poly.pdbx_seq_one_letter_code
_entity_poly.pdbx_strand_id
1 'polypeptide(L)'
;RIFEDTGGARRTDSGVTLIQRQMPVFTQQAPAYDVLVAADESEVFASYLPYRTWDPRPVAGSAGLVPTSWHAAQDQWGAIQIQNRFAKLNSRHMTALDMQAWTAARMIGEAASRTKSGDPKAVSEFLKGPDFSIAAFKGRRLTLRDWNLQLRQPILLVDGRMVVSVSPQEGFLHQVSELDTLGIDRP
;
A
#
# COMPACT_ATOMS: atom_id res chain seq x y z
N ARG A 1 -24.54 -5.10 10.34
CA ARG A 1 -25.27 -5.85 9.29
C ARG A 1 -24.32 -6.79 8.57
N ILE A 2 -24.84 -7.92 8.13
CA ILE A 2 -24.12 -8.89 7.31
C ILE A 2 -24.68 -8.78 5.89
N PHE A 3 -23.81 -8.62 4.89
CA PHE A 3 -24.18 -8.71 3.49
C PHE A 3 -24.08 -10.17 3.08
N GLU A 4 -25.19 -10.72 2.61
CA GLU A 4 -25.25 -12.10 2.13
C GLU A 4 -25.24 -12.10 0.60
N ASP A 5 -24.34 -12.90 0.02
CA ASP A 5 -24.32 -13.11 -1.42
C ASP A 5 -25.52 -13.93 -1.86
N THR A 6 -26.38 -13.33 -2.64
CA THR A 6 -27.55 -14.00 -3.23
C THR A 6 -27.22 -14.77 -4.52
N GLY A 7 -25.94 -15.07 -4.77
CA GLY A 7 -25.50 -15.95 -5.86
C GLY A 7 -25.12 -15.25 -7.16
N GLY A 8 -25.06 -13.91 -7.19
CA GLY A 8 -24.67 -13.11 -8.36
C GLY A 8 -23.20 -12.72 -8.44
N ALA A 9 -22.40 -13.10 -7.46
CA ALA A 9 -21.04 -12.59 -7.26
C ALA A 9 -19.93 -13.26 -8.07
N ARG A 10 -20.24 -13.97 -9.11
CA ARG A 10 -19.18 -14.40 -10.05
C ARG A 10 -18.67 -13.17 -10.80
N ARG A 11 -17.35 -13.08 -10.97
CA ARG A 11 -16.62 -11.99 -11.68
C ARG A 11 -17.02 -11.85 -13.16
N THR A 12 -18.29 -12.03 -13.47
CA THR A 12 -18.85 -11.71 -14.78
C THR A 12 -19.42 -10.30 -14.72
N ASP A 13 -19.43 -9.56 -15.81
CA ASP A 13 -19.94 -8.18 -15.88
C ASP A 13 -21.34 -8.03 -15.27
N SER A 14 -22.18 -9.05 -15.38
CA SER A 14 -23.52 -9.07 -14.79
C SER A 14 -23.49 -9.15 -13.25
N GLY A 15 -22.56 -9.91 -12.67
CA GLY A 15 -22.41 -10.02 -11.21
C GLY A 15 -21.95 -8.72 -10.58
N VAL A 16 -20.96 -8.03 -11.18
CA VAL A 16 -20.48 -6.73 -10.74
C VAL A 16 -21.62 -5.69 -10.73
N THR A 17 -22.43 -5.64 -11.79
CA THR A 17 -23.56 -4.72 -11.88
C THR A 17 -24.61 -5.00 -10.80
N LEU A 18 -24.86 -6.26 -10.48
CA LEU A 18 -25.81 -6.64 -9.44
C LEU A 18 -25.34 -6.20 -8.06
N ILE A 19 -24.08 -6.47 -7.70
CA ILE A 19 -23.48 -6.02 -6.43
C ILE A 19 -23.58 -4.51 -6.30
N GLN A 20 -23.21 -3.76 -7.33
CA GLN A 20 -23.27 -2.29 -7.32
C GLN A 20 -24.71 -1.77 -7.04
N ARG A 21 -25.73 -2.46 -7.52
CA ARG A 21 -27.14 -2.09 -7.27
C ARG A 21 -27.60 -2.49 -5.88
N GLN A 22 -27.08 -3.55 -5.31
CA GLN A 22 -27.45 -4.04 -3.99
C GLN A 22 -26.86 -3.19 -2.86
N MET A 23 -25.69 -2.59 -3.04
CA MET A 23 -25.02 -1.81 -1.99
C MET A 23 -25.84 -0.64 -1.46
N PRO A 24 -26.47 0.23 -2.27
CA PRO A 24 -27.34 1.29 -1.77
C PRO A 24 -28.52 0.74 -0.98
N VAL A 25 -29.17 -0.31 -1.48
CA VAL A 25 -30.32 -0.93 -0.81
C VAL A 25 -29.92 -1.54 0.55
N PHE A 26 -28.79 -2.21 0.60
CA PHE A 26 -28.26 -2.80 1.83
C PHE A 26 -27.93 -1.76 2.89
N THR A 27 -27.41 -0.60 2.47
CA THR A 27 -27.02 0.48 3.38
C THR A 27 -28.13 1.48 3.69
N GLN A 28 -29.22 1.51 2.93
CA GLN A 28 -30.33 2.46 3.05
C GLN A 28 -30.95 2.54 4.44
N GLN A 29 -31.07 1.40 5.13
CA GLN A 29 -31.68 1.34 6.45
C GLN A 29 -30.63 1.33 7.59
N ALA A 30 -29.39 1.75 7.32
CA ALA A 30 -28.42 1.93 8.38
C ALA A 30 -28.84 3.09 9.30
N PRO A 31 -28.64 2.99 10.63
CA PRO A 31 -28.76 4.17 11.48
C PRO A 31 -27.76 5.24 11.04
N ALA A 32 -27.97 6.48 11.46
CA ALA A 32 -26.98 7.55 11.18
C ALA A 32 -25.59 7.16 11.70
N TYR A 33 -24.58 7.40 10.90
CA TYR A 33 -23.18 7.05 11.19
C TYR A 33 -22.22 8.08 10.59
N ASP A 34 -21.08 8.27 11.21
CA ASP A 34 -20.01 9.15 10.71
C ASP A 34 -19.01 8.40 9.83
N VAL A 35 -18.73 7.15 10.17
CA VAL A 35 -17.81 6.27 9.45
C VAL A 35 -18.44 4.89 9.30
N LEU A 36 -18.34 4.32 8.11
CA LEU A 36 -18.72 2.93 7.84
C LEU A 36 -17.49 2.04 7.94
N VAL A 37 -17.53 1.03 8.81
CA VAL A 37 -16.47 0.03 8.91
C VAL A 37 -16.91 -1.23 8.16
N ALA A 38 -16.13 -1.62 7.17
CA ALA A 38 -16.34 -2.82 6.38
C ALA A 38 -15.39 -3.94 6.79
N ALA A 39 -15.92 -5.15 6.94
CA ALA A 39 -15.14 -6.37 7.15
C ALA A 39 -15.51 -7.35 6.02
N ASP A 40 -14.70 -7.37 4.99
CA ASP A 40 -14.86 -8.25 3.82
C ASP A 40 -13.49 -8.83 3.46
N GLU A 41 -13.18 -9.98 4.03
CA GLU A 41 -11.92 -10.67 3.79
C GLU A 41 -11.80 -11.18 2.34
N SER A 42 -12.94 -11.37 1.67
CA SER A 42 -12.96 -11.80 0.26
C SER A 42 -12.59 -10.68 -0.72
N GLU A 43 -12.66 -9.42 -0.29
CA GLU A 43 -12.44 -8.21 -1.10
C GLU A 43 -13.33 -8.13 -2.36
N VAL A 44 -14.48 -8.81 -2.34
CA VAL A 44 -15.38 -8.87 -3.50
C VAL A 44 -16.48 -7.82 -3.42
N PHE A 45 -17.07 -7.64 -2.23
CA PHE A 45 -18.29 -6.84 -2.05
C PHE A 45 -17.98 -5.44 -1.54
N ALA A 46 -17.11 -5.33 -0.58
CA ALA A 46 -16.87 -4.09 0.15
C ALA A 46 -16.15 -3.02 -0.69
N SER A 47 -15.47 -3.39 -1.75
CA SER A 47 -14.81 -2.45 -2.68
C SER A 47 -15.77 -1.44 -3.34
N TYR A 48 -17.07 -1.71 -3.33
CA TYR A 48 -18.09 -0.81 -3.87
C TYR A 48 -18.64 0.17 -2.82
N LEU A 49 -18.47 -0.10 -1.53
CA LEU A 49 -19.02 0.72 -0.45
C LEU A 49 -18.58 2.19 -0.51
N PRO A 50 -17.32 2.54 -0.80
CA PRO A 50 -16.90 3.95 -0.87
C PRO A 50 -17.67 4.79 -1.88
N TYR A 51 -18.26 4.15 -2.89
CA TYR A 51 -18.91 4.82 -4.03
C TYR A 51 -20.40 4.55 -4.14
N ARG A 52 -20.94 3.64 -3.35
CA ARG A 52 -22.31 3.11 -3.54
C ARG A 52 -23.12 2.98 -2.25
N THR A 53 -22.70 3.59 -1.17
CA THR A 53 -23.54 3.68 0.02
C THR A 53 -24.72 4.61 -0.20
N TRP A 54 -25.84 4.35 0.49
CA TRP A 54 -27.01 5.23 0.46
C TRP A 54 -26.69 6.61 1.03
N ASP A 55 -26.05 6.67 2.20
CA ASP A 55 -25.52 7.89 2.80
C ASP A 55 -24.00 7.92 2.60
N PRO A 56 -23.46 8.84 1.78
CA PRO A 56 -22.04 8.92 1.52
C PRO A 56 -21.26 9.34 2.79
N ARG A 57 -20.49 8.42 3.33
CA ARG A 57 -19.61 8.64 4.50
C ARG A 57 -18.25 7.97 4.24
N PRO A 58 -17.20 8.36 4.96
CA PRO A 58 -15.92 7.67 4.89
C PRO A 58 -16.08 6.17 5.19
N VAL A 59 -15.40 5.35 4.41
CA VAL A 59 -15.36 3.90 4.60
C VAL A 59 -13.96 3.49 5.05
N ALA A 60 -13.90 2.63 6.06
CA ALA A 60 -12.68 2.08 6.63
C ALA A 60 -12.78 0.55 6.77
N GLY A 61 -11.69 -0.10 7.12
CA GLY A 61 -11.64 -1.56 7.31
C GLY A 61 -10.97 -2.27 6.13
N SER A 62 -11.45 -3.46 5.77
CA SER A 62 -10.91 -4.24 4.64
C SER A 62 -11.28 -3.68 3.26
N ALA A 63 -12.18 -2.71 3.21
CA ALA A 63 -12.49 -1.94 2.00
C ALA A 63 -12.33 -0.44 2.28
N GLY A 64 -12.28 0.34 1.23
CA GLY A 64 -11.96 1.76 1.31
C GLY A 64 -10.46 1.98 1.18
N LEU A 65 -9.88 2.81 2.02
CA LEU A 65 -8.45 3.08 1.99
C LEU A 65 -7.65 1.96 2.65
N VAL A 66 -6.81 1.31 1.86
CA VAL A 66 -5.91 0.24 2.32
C VAL A 66 -4.48 0.76 2.32
N PRO A 67 -3.74 0.66 3.44
CA PRO A 67 -2.33 0.98 3.45
C PRO A 67 -1.51 -0.10 2.74
N THR A 68 -0.65 0.30 1.83
CA THR A 68 0.21 -0.63 1.10
C THR A 68 1.57 -0.03 0.80
N SER A 69 2.58 -0.87 0.68
CA SER A 69 3.92 -0.43 0.27
C SER A 69 4.02 -0.14 -1.23
N TRP A 70 3.11 -0.66 -2.06
CA TRP A 70 3.11 -0.45 -3.50
C TRP A 70 1.74 -0.72 -4.11
N HIS A 71 1.43 0.02 -5.17
CA HIS A 71 0.21 -0.19 -5.95
C HIS A 71 0.47 0.07 -7.44
N ALA A 72 -0.23 -0.65 -8.31
CA ALA A 72 -0.08 -0.54 -9.76
C ALA A 72 -0.46 0.85 -10.32
N ALA A 73 -1.31 1.58 -9.61
CA ALA A 73 -1.71 2.95 -9.97
C ALA A 73 -0.71 4.03 -9.50
N GLN A 74 0.42 3.65 -8.88
CA GLN A 74 1.48 4.60 -8.54
C GLN A 74 2.15 5.08 -9.81
N ASP A 75 2.05 6.39 -10.10
CA ASP A 75 2.56 7.04 -11.31
C ASP A 75 3.67 8.06 -11.04
N GLN A 76 3.85 8.47 -9.78
CA GLN A 76 4.80 9.49 -9.39
C GLN A 76 6.22 8.94 -9.23
N TRP A 77 7.20 9.85 -9.22
CA TRP A 77 8.62 9.59 -8.93
C TRP A 77 9.27 8.50 -9.79
N GLY A 78 8.80 8.35 -11.04
CA GLY A 78 9.32 7.35 -11.97
C GLY A 78 8.76 5.94 -11.78
N ALA A 79 7.71 5.76 -10.98
CA ALA A 79 7.07 4.47 -10.73
C ALA A 79 6.56 3.81 -12.02
N ILE A 80 6.04 4.57 -12.97
CA ILE A 80 5.61 4.06 -14.28
C ILE A 80 6.72 3.28 -14.98
N GLN A 81 7.96 3.74 -14.88
CA GLN A 81 9.08 3.09 -15.57
C GLN A 81 9.35 1.68 -15.03
N ILE A 82 9.38 1.53 -13.70
CA ILE A 82 9.59 0.20 -13.09
C ILE A 82 8.37 -0.69 -13.32
N GLN A 83 7.16 -0.17 -13.25
CA GLN A 83 5.92 -0.90 -13.54
C GLN A 83 5.93 -1.46 -14.97
N ASN A 84 6.24 -0.63 -15.97
CA ASN A 84 6.27 -1.05 -17.36
C ASN A 84 7.36 -2.10 -17.62
N ARG A 85 8.54 -1.95 -17.02
CA ARG A 85 9.61 -2.97 -17.11
C ARG A 85 9.18 -4.29 -16.50
N PHE A 86 8.57 -4.23 -15.32
CA PHE A 86 8.08 -5.43 -14.64
C PHE A 86 6.96 -6.11 -15.43
N ALA A 87 5.97 -5.35 -15.90
CA ALA A 87 4.85 -5.88 -16.68
C ALA A 87 5.33 -6.52 -18.00
N LYS A 88 6.33 -5.92 -18.65
CA LYS A 88 6.93 -6.49 -19.87
C LYS A 88 7.60 -7.84 -19.62
N LEU A 89 8.22 -8.02 -18.45
CA LEU A 89 8.92 -9.27 -18.09
C LEU A 89 7.98 -10.35 -17.57
N ASN A 90 6.91 -9.97 -16.89
CA ASN A 90 6.07 -10.90 -16.12
C ASN A 90 4.61 -10.99 -16.60
N SER A 91 4.21 -10.20 -17.61
CA SER A 91 2.83 -10.15 -18.16
C SER A 91 1.76 -9.87 -17.11
N ARG A 92 2.11 -9.16 -16.02
CA ARG A 92 1.21 -8.74 -14.97
C ARG A 92 1.70 -7.47 -14.29
N HIS A 93 0.86 -6.81 -13.53
CA HIS A 93 1.25 -5.67 -12.70
C HIS A 93 2.11 -6.08 -11.52
N MET A 94 2.99 -5.18 -11.10
CA MET A 94 3.83 -5.33 -9.91
C MET A 94 2.98 -5.19 -8.65
N THR A 95 3.06 -6.16 -7.76
CA THR A 95 2.39 -6.15 -6.45
C THR A 95 3.29 -5.52 -5.37
N ALA A 96 2.73 -5.30 -4.18
CA ALA A 96 3.50 -4.84 -3.02
C ALA A 96 4.63 -5.81 -2.67
N LEU A 97 4.40 -7.12 -2.76
CA LEU A 97 5.40 -8.16 -2.48
C LEU A 97 6.54 -8.14 -3.51
N ASP A 98 6.23 -7.95 -4.79
CA ASP A 98 7.25 -7.81 -5.85
C ASP A 98 8.12 -6.57 -5.60
N MET A 99 7.52 -5.45 -5.21
CA MET A 99 8.25 -4.23 -4.90
C MET A 99 9.12 -4.38 -3.65
N GLN A 100 8.67 -5.10 -2.65
CA GLN A 100 9.47 -5.42 -1.45
C GLN A 100 10.69 -6.28 -1.82
N ALA A 101 10.50 -7.32 -2.62
CA ALA A 101 11.58 -8.18 -3.10
C ALA A 101 12.60 -7.39 -3.95
N TRP A 102 12.10 -6.55 -4.87
CA TRP A 102 12.94 -5.66 -5.67
C TRP A 102 13.74 -4.70 -4.79
N THR A 103 13.11 -4.11 -3.78
CA THR A 103 13.75 -3.17 -2.86
C THR A 103 14.85 -3.86 -2.06
N ALA A 104 14.58 -5.07 -1.53
CA ALA A 104 15.57 -5.86 -0.80
C ALA A 104 16.79 -6.19 -1.68
N ALA A 105 16.58 -6.64 -2.90
CA ALA A 105 17.68 -6.90 -3.85
C ALA A 105 18.45 -5.62 -4.18
N ARG A 106 17.74 -4.49 -4.35
CA ARG A 106 18.37 -3.18 -4.60
C ARG A 106 19.22 -2.73 -3.41
N MET A 107 18.76 -2.93 -2.17
CA MET A 107 19.53 -2.62 -0.96
C MET A 107 20.85 -3.36 -0.93
N ILE A 108 20.83 -4.67 -1.17
CA ILE A 108 22.03 -5.52 -1.20
C ILE A 108 22.98 -5.05 -2.31
N GLY A 109 22.47 -4.83 -3.50
CA GLY A 109 23.26 -4.37 -4.64
C GLY A 109 23.90 -3.00 -4.41
N GLU A 110 23.19 -2.05 -3.82
CA GLU A 110 23.72 -0.74 -3.46
C GLU A 110 24.81 -0.85 -2.39
N ALA A 111 24.59 -1.67 -1.35
CA ALA A 111 25.56 -1.89 -0.29
C ALA A 111 26.84 -2.55 -0.83
N ALA A 112 26.72 -3.61 -1.64
CA ALA A 112 27.87 -4.27 -2.26
C ALA A 112 28.66 -3.33 -3.18
N SER A 113 27.96 -2.50 -3.95
CA SER A 113 28.59 -1.51 -4.82
C SER A 113 29.35 -0.44 -4.05
N ARG A 114 28.80 0.05 -2.94
CA ARG A 114 29.43 1.08 -2.12
C ARG A 114 30.59 0.57 -1.29
N THR A 115 30.46 -0.63 -0.73
CA THR A 115 31.56 -1.28 0.01
C THR A 115 32.61 -1.89 -0.91
N LYS A 116 32.32 -1.99 -2.21
CA LYS A 116 33.13 -2.73 -3.18
C LYS A 116 33.42 -4.17 -2.72
N SER A 117 32.49 -4.78 -2.02
CA SER A 117 32.62 -6.09 -1.40
C SER A 117 31.35 -6.91 -1.58
N GLY A 118 31.53 -8.21 -1.83
CA GLY A 118 30.46 -9.21 -1.77
C GLY A 118 30.39 -9.95 -0.42
N ASP A 119 31.25 -9.57 0.53
CA ASP A 119 31.22 -10.17 1.86
C ASP A 119 29.93 -9.82 2.61
N PRO A 120 29.15 -10.82 3.06
CA PRO A 120 27.89 -10.57 3.75
C PRO A 120 28.03 -9.72 5.02
N LYS A 121 29.15 -9.82 5.73
CA LYS A 121 29.40 -9.03 6.92
C LYS A 121 29.57 -7.56 6.59
N ALA A 122 30.42 -7.22 5.61
CA ALA A 122 30.64 -5.86 5.16
C ALA A 122 29.35 -5.23 4.62
N VAL A 123 28.58 -5.97 3.80
CA VAL A 123 27.27 -5.56 3.29
C VAL A 123 26.28 -5.28 4.42
N SER A 124 26.19 -6.18 5.40
CA SER A 124 25.28 -6.03 6.54
C SER A 124 25.65 -4.85 7.44
N GLU A 125 26.93 -4.63 7.70
CA GLU A 125 27.41 -3.48 8.48
C GLU A 125 27.09 -2.16 7.78
N PHE A 126 27.30 -2.07 6.47
CA PHE A 126 26.95 -0.89 5.70
C PHE A 126 25.44 -0.61 5.70
N LEU A 127 24.61 -1.65 5.52
CA LEU A 127 23.14 -1.51 5.55
C LEU A 127 22.61 -0.93 6.87
N LYS A 128 23.25 -1.29 7.97
CA LYS A 128 22.87 -0.81 9.32
C LYS A 128 23.49 0.55 9.67
N GLY A 129 24.43 1.00 8.87
CA GLY A 129 25.14 2.26 9.09
C GLY A 129 24.34 3.50 8.71
N PRO A 130 24.76 4.68 9.19
CA PRO A 130 24.08 5.95 8.92
C PRO A 130 24.19 6.39 7.45
N ASP A 131 25.18 5.90 6.73
CA ASP A 131 25.43 6.29 5.33
C ASP A 131 24.56 5.54 4.33
N PHE A 132 23.82 4.52 4.80
CA PHE A 132 22.95 3.75 3.94
C PHE A 132 21.67 4.53 3.59
N SER A 133 21.43 4.66 2.31
CA SER A 133 20.13 5.11 1.79
C SER A 133 19.96 4.71 0.34
N ILE A 134 18.73 4.42 -0.06
CA ILE A 134 18.38 4.09 -1.45
C ILE A 134 17.21 4.92 -1.96
N ALA A 135 17.13 5.06 -3.26
CA ALA A 135 15.94 5.51 -3.97
C ALA A 135 15.14 4.30 -4.47
N ALA A 136 13.82 4.29 -4.22
CA ALA A 136 12.93 3.20 -4.61
C ALA A 136 11.57 3.71 -5.12
N PHE A 137 11.58 4.73 -5.97
CA PHE A 137 10.39 5.29 -6.63
C PHE A 137 9.28 5.74 -5.67
N LYS A 138 9.66 6.26 -4.49
CA LYS A 138 8.73 6.70 -3.44
C LYS A 138 8.88 8.18 -3.04
N GLY A 139 9.57 8.98 -3.88
CA GLY A 139 9.77 10.41 -3.66
C GLY A 139 10.78 10.77 -2.56
N ARG A 140 11.22 9.80 -1.77
CA ARG A 140 12.17 9.99 -0.65
C ARG A 140 13.26 8.94 -0.69
N ARG A 141 14.39 9.26 -0.07
CA ARG A 141 15.43 8.26 0.20
C ARG A 141 14.99 7.38 1.36
N LEU A 142 15.13 6.08 1.19
CA LEU A 142 14.75 5.08 2.17
C LEU A 142 15.97 4.67 2.98
N THR A 143 15.81 4.57 4.30
CA THR A 143 16.85 4.17 5.25
C THR A 143 16.33 3.09 6.18
N LEU A 144 17.19 2.41 6.93
CA LEU A 144 16.76 1.48 7.98
C LEU A 144 16.69 2.19 9.33
N ARG A 145 15.77 1.76 10.17
CA ARG A 145 15.71 2.13 11.59
C ARG A 145 16.82 1.39 12.35
N ASP A 146 17.52 2.08 13.22
CA ASP A 146 18.63 1.51 13.98
C ASP A 146 18.18 0.51 15.07
N TRP A 147 16.94 0.66 15.58
CA TRP A 147 16.43 -0.17 16.70
C TRP A 147 15.72 -1.45 16.28
N ASN A 148 15.14 -1.52 15.09
CA ASN A 148 14.38 -2.68 14.64
C ASN A 148 14.64 -3.09 13.19
N LEU A 149 15.51 -2.36 12.48
CA LEU A 149 15.88 -2.57 11.07
C LEU A 149 14.70 -2.49 10.09
N GLN A 150 13.58 -1.92 10.51
CA GLN A 150 12.47 -1.65 9.61
C GLN A 150 12.85 -0.57 8.60
N LEU A 151 12.49 -0.79 7.34
CA LEU A 151 12.73 0.18 6.28
C LEU A 151 11.81 1.40 6.47
N ARG A 152 12.38 2.59 6.63
CA ARG A 152 11.65 3.86 6.58
C ARG A 152 11.21 4.11 5.15
N GLN A 153 9.93 4.02 4.91
CA GLN A 153 9.35 4.24 3.59
C GLN A 153 7.96 4.87 3.69
N PRO A 154 7.58 5.71 2.73
CA PRO A 154 6.20 6.14 2.61
C PRO A 154 5.26 4.96 2.37
N ILE A 155 4.07 5.03 2.95
CA ILE A 155 3.00 4.06 2.76
C ILE A 155 1.92 4.70 1.90
N LEU A 156 1.52 4.03 0.85
CA LEU A 156 0.43 4.45 -0.01
C LEU A 156 -0.90 4.10 0.64
N LEU A 157 -1.85 5.03 0.57
CA LEU A 157 -3.26 4.77 0.90
C LEU A 157 -4.01 4.64 -0.43
N VAL A 158 -4.54 3.47 -0.68
CA VAL A 158 -5.16 3.12 -1.97
C VAL A 158 -6.60 2.66 -1.77
N ASP A 159 -7.44 2.86 -2.76
CA ASP A 159 -8.83 2.42 -2.76
C ASP A 159 -9.10 1.21 -3.68
N GLY A 160 -8.06 0.52 -4.11
CA GLY A 160 -8.12 -0.58 -5.07
C GLY A 160 -8.02 -0.16 -6.53
N ARG A 161 -8.21 1.12 -6.86
CA ARG A 161 -8.13 1.66 -8.22
C ARG A 161 -7.05 2.72 -8.40
N MET A 162 -6.82 3.52 -7.36
CA MET A 162 -5.89 4.64 -7.40
C MET A 162 -5.14 4.79 -6.07
N VAL A 163 -4.05 5.50 -6.13
CA VAL A 163 -3.39 6.02 -4.94
C VAL A 163 -4.11 7.29 -4.52
N VAL A 164 -4.78 7.25 -3.37
CA VAL A 164 -5.54 8.39 -2.85
C VAL A 164 -4.64 9.36 -2.10
N SER A 165 -3.68 8.82 -1.35
CA SER A 165 -2.77 9.60 -0.55
C SER A 165 -1.50 8.84 -0.24
N VAL A 166 -0.50 9.54 0.28
CA VAL A 166 0.76 8.97 0.74
C VAL A 166 0.99 9.37 2.19
N SER A 167 1.28 8.42 3.05
CA SER A 167 1.55 8.67 4.47
C SER A 167 3.06 8.60 4.75
N PRO A 168 3.62 9.44 5.63
CA PRO A 168 2.98 10.52 6.35
C PRO A 168 2.63 11.71 5.44
N GLN A 169 1.58 12.43 5.80
CA GLN A 169 1.23 13.70 5.16
C GLN A 169 2.22 14.80 5.56
N GLU A 170 2.29 15.86 4.76
CA GLU A 170 3.06 17.05 5.11
C GLU A 170 2.58 17.63 6.45
N GLY A 171 3.52 18.02 7.30
CA GLY A 171 3.23 18.59 8.61
C GLY A 171 3.23 17.59 9.77
N PHE A 172 3.29 16.30 9.51
CA PHE A 172 3.57 15.33 10.57
C PHE A 172 5.05 15.38 10.94
N LEU A 173 5.34 15.89 12.14
CA LEU A 173 6.70 16.09 12.62
C LEU A 173 7.13 14.90 13.49
N HIS A 174 8.37 14.49 13.31
CA HIS A 174 9.05 13.53 14.16
C HIS A 174 10.48 13.99 14.42
N GLN A 175 11.02 13.71 15.61
CA GLN A 175 12.34 14.19 16.04
C GLN A 175 13.49 13.75 15.13
N VAL A 176 13.41 12.55 14.54
CA VAL A 176 14.46 11.97 13.69
C VAL A 176 14.06 11.98 12.22
N SER A 177 12.89 11.46 11.89
CA SER A 177 12.40 11.37 10.53
C SER A 177 10.87 11.35 10.53
N GLU A 178 10.23 12.10 9.64
CA GLU A 178 8.78 12.02 9.43
C GLU A 178 8.29 10.58 9.19
N LEU A 179 9.13 9.75 8.56
CA LEU A 179 8.81 8.35 8.30
C LEU A 179 8.79 7.49 9.57
N ASP A 180 9.30 7.98 10.68
CA ASP A 180 9.23 7.30 11.97
C ASP A 180 7.89 7.51 12.69
N THR A 181 6.99 8.36 12.16
CA THR A 181 5.59 8.40 12.57
C THR A 181 4.81 7.14 12.16
N LEU A 182 5.38 6.33 11.25
CA LEU A 182 4.79 5.09 10.76
C LEU A 182 5.49 3.89 11.40
N GLY A 183 4.74 3.08 12.12
CA GLY A 183 5.26 1.84 12.72
C GLY A 183 5.53 1.95 14.21
N ILE A 184 6.41 1.08 14.72
CA ILE A 184 6.71 0.97 16.15
C ILE A 184 7.75 2.02 16.53
N ASP A 185 7.45 2.83 17.53
CA ASP A 185 8.37 3.79 18.10
C ASP A 185 9.62 3.15 18.68
N ARG A 186 10.64 3.97 18.88
CA ARG A 186 11.84 3.54 19.59
C ARG A 186 11.49 3.26 21.05
N PRO A 187 11.89 2.10 21.62
CA PRO A 187 11.67 1.79 23.04
C PRO A 187 12.35 2.80 23.98
#